data_2732d30797a7fad590182ce727289c94
#
_entry.id   2732d30797a7fad590182ce727289c94
#
_cell.length_a   1.000
_cell.length_b   1.000
_cell.length_c   1.000
_cell.angle_alpha   90.00
_cell.angle_beta   90.00
_cell.angle_gamma   90.00
#
_symmetry.space_group_name_H-M   'P 1'
#
loop_
_entity.id
_entity.type
_entity.pdbx_description
1 polymer ?
#
loop_
_entity_poly.entity_id
_entity_poly.type
_entity_poly.pdbx_seq_one_letter_code
_entity_poly.pdbx_strand_id
1 'polypeptide(L)'
;MLSELSNHVFSIEIVEELARETDQIYRSLWDRFPEYRNVKRKIDDGYYGWPEYAPFDRIIVTCGIDHIPPELLRELAPEGIMVIPVGPPSGQTILRIVKHVSADGSVTLEREDIYHGQNTIVFVPFTSKSGLHAEDR
;
A
#
# COMPACT_ATOMS: atom_id res chain seq x y z
N MET A 1 -13.83 -6.01 -3.34
CA MET A 1 -14.06 -4.61 -2.86
C MET A 1 -13.27 -3.59 -3.66
N LEU A 2 -11.93 -3.51 -3.61
CA LEU A 2 -11.17 -2.52 -4.41
C LEU A 2 -11.38 -2.70 -5.92
N SER A 3 -11.49 -3.93 -6.40
CA SER A 3 -11.78 -4.24 -7.82
C SER A 3 -13.16 -3.79 -8.30
N GLU A 4 -14.07 -3.50 -7.40
CA GLU A 4 -15.40 -2.93 -7.71
C GLU A 4 -15.35 -1.41 -7.80
N LEU A 5 -14.34 -0.79 -7.19
CA LEU A 5 -14.16 0.66 -7.12
C LEU A 5 -13.12 1.18 -8.12
N SER A 6 -12.33 0.30 -8.71
CA SER A 6 -11.24 0.65 -9.62
C SER A 6 -11.13 -0.37 -10.74
N ASN A 7 -10.83 0.11 -11.95
CA ASN A 7 -10.60 -0.74 -13.12
C ASN A 7 -9.26 -1.48 -13.07
N HIS A 8 -8.31 -1.00 -12.27
CA HIS A 8 -6.98 -1.59 -12.13
C HIS A 8 -6.58 -1.58 -10.66
N VAL A 9 -6.36 -2.77 -10.11
CA VAL A 9 -5.84 -2.96 -8.75
C VAL A 9 -4.52 -3.73 -8.83
N PHE A 10 -3.52 -3.22 -8.12
CA PHE A 10 -2.19 -3.84 -8.03
C PHE A 10 -1.94 -4.21 -6.58
N SER A 11 -1.62 -5.47 -6.33
CA SER A 11 -1.40 -5.99 -4.98
C SER A 11 -0.04 -6.65 -4.87
N ILE A 12 0.69 -6.33 -3.81
CA ILE A 12 2.01 -6.90 -3.52
C ILE A 12 1.92 -7.66 -2.21
N GLU A 13 2.32 -8.93 -2.22
CA GLU A 13 2.41 -9.79 -1.05
C GLU A 13 3.84 -10.34 -0.94
N ILE A 14 4.43 -10.23 0.23
CA ILE A 14 5.80 -10.73 0.46
C ILE A 14 5.83 -12.20 0.87
N VAL A 15 4.77 -12.68 1.50
CA VAL A 15 4.67 -14.07 1.94
C VAL A 15 4.17 -14.93 0.78
N GLU A 16 5.08 -15.69 0.19
CA GLU A 16 4.81 -16.46 -1.03
C GLU A 16 3.66 -17.45 -0.87
N GLU A 17 3.58 -18.12 0.26
CA GLU A 17 2.51 -19.08 0.54
C GLU A 17 1.14 -18.41 0.53
N LEU A 18 1.01 -17.27 1.22
CA LEU A 18 -0.23 -16.48 1.24
C LEU A 18 -0.59 -15.94 -0.15
N ALA A 19 0.40 -15.51 -0.92
CA ALA A 19 0.19 -15.01 -2.27
C ALA A 19 -0.35 -16.11 -3.19
N ARG A 20 0.21 -17.30 -3.12
CA ARG A 20 -0.23 -18.46 -3.91
C ARG A 20 -1.64 -18.92 -3.53
N GLU A 21 -1.93 -19.00 -2.25
CA GLU A 21 -3.27 -19.34 -1.74
C GLU A 21 -4.31 -18.32 -2.19
N THR A 22 -3.99 -17.03 -2.05
CA THR A 22 -4.84 -15.93 -2.51
C THR A 22 -5.10 -16.01 -4.01
N ASP A 23 -4.08 -16.32 -4.82
CA ASP A 23 -4.22 -16.46 -6.27
C ASP A 23 -5.19 -17.57 -6.65
N GLN A 24 -5.11 -18.72 -5.98
CA GLN A 24 -6.03 -19.84 -6.20
C GLN A 24 -7.48 -19.44 -5.86
N ILE A 25 -7.70 -18.73 -4.75
CA ILE A 25 -9.03 -18.25 -4.35
C ILE A 25 -9.59 -17.29 -5.39
N TYR A 26 -8.82 -16.31 -5.84
CA TYR A 26 -9.26 -15.35 -6.86
C TYR A 26 -9.63 -16.05 -8.18
N ARG A 27 -8.81 -16.98 -8.65
CA ARG A 27 -9.07 -17.74 -9.88
C ARG A 27 -10.35 -18.55 -9.79
N SER A 28 -10.62 -19.16 -8.65
CA SER A 28 -11.85 -19.93 -8.41
C SER A 28 -13.13 -19.09 -8.45
N LEU A 29 -13.00 -17.78 -8.23
CA LEU A 29 -14.12 -16.85 -8.16
C LEU A 29 -14.35 -16.05 -9.45
N TRP A 30 -13.48 -16.16 -10.45
CA TRP A 30 -13.53 -15.34 -11.67
C TRP A 30 -14.83 -15.45 -12.45
N ASP A 31 -15.44 -16.63 -12.48
CA ASP A 31 -16.70 -16.82 -13.20
C ASP A 31 -17.88 -16.15 -12.48
N ARG A 32 -17.82 -16.11 -11.16
CA ARG A 32 -18.86 -15.49 -10.32
C ARG A 32 -18.65 -13.99 -10.16
N PHE A 33 -17.39 -13.54 -10.10
CA PHE A 33 -16.99 -12.15 -9.88
C PHE A 33 -15.94 -11.74 -10.92
N PRO A 34 -16.36 -11.39 -12.17
CA PRO A 34 -15.43 -11.06 -13.25
C PRO A 34 -14.50 -9.88 -12.93
N GLU A 35 -14.91 -8.96 -12.06
CA GLU A 35 -14.12 -7.81 -11.59
C GLU A 35 -12.85 -8.22 -10.87
N TYR A 36 -12.75 -9.43 -10.34
CA TYR A 36 -11.53 -9.92 -9.69
C TYR A 36 -10.38 -10.16 -10.67
N ARG A 37 -10.67 -10.20 -11.97
CA ARG A 37 -9.64 -10.23 -13.03
C ARG A 37 -8.89 -8.91 -13.17
N ASN A 38 -9.43 -7.81 -12.61
CA ASN A 38 -8.78 -6.49 -12.60
C ASN A 38 -7.63 -6.40 -11.61
N VAL A 39 -7.45 -7.40 -10.75
CA VAL A 39 -6.40 -7.40 -9.72
C VAL A 39 -5.17 -8.09 -10.27
N LYS A 40 -4.09 -7.32 -10.47
CA LYS A 40 -2.75 -7.85 -10.72
C LYS A 40 -2.03 -8.04 -9.40
N ARG A 41 -1.39 -9.18 -9.24
CA ARG A 41 -0.67 -9.54 -8.01
C ARG A 41 0.78 -9.87 -8.33
N LYS A 42 1.68 -9.50 -7.43
CA LYS A 42 3.06 -10.00 -7.46
C LYS A 42 3.52 -10.38 -6.05
N ILE A 43 4.48 -11.29 -6.01
CA ILE A 43 5.20 -11.69 -4.81
C ILE A 43 6.48 -10.88 -4.78
N ASP A 44 6.52 -9.84 -3.95
CA ASP A 44 7.65 -8.95 -3.84
C ASP A 44 7.62 -8.12 -2.55
N ASP A 45 8.65 -7.30 -2.35
CA ASP A 45 8.73 -6.35 -1.25
C ASP A 45 7.96 -5.07 -1.60
N GLY A 46 6.84 -4.84 -0.92
CA GLY A 46 5.99 -3.68 -1.14
C GLY A 46 6.67 -2.34 -0.83
N TYR A 47 7.79 -2.34 -0.08
CA TYR A 47 8.58 -1.14 0.21
C TYR A 47 9.04 -0.42 -1.06
N TYR A 48 9.33 -1.17 -2.11
CA TYR A 48 9.81 -0.65 -3.41
C TYR A 48 8.69 -0.43 -4.43
N GLY A 49 7.45 -0.66 -4.05
CA GLY A 49 6.30 -0.44 -4.91
C GLY A 49 6.28 -1.31 -6.16
N TRP A 50 5.71 -0.75 -7.23
CA TRP A 50 5.63 -1.41 -8.54
C TRP A 50 5.82 -0.39 -9.66
N PRO A 51 7.07 0.04 -9.91
CA PRO A 51 7.38 1.17 -10.78
C PRO A 51 6.90 0.99 -12.23
N GLU A 52 6.81 -0.25 -12.74
CA GLU A 52 6.36 -0.51 -14.11
C GLU A 52 4.92 -0.07 -14.39
N TYR A 53 4.10 0.03 -13.34
CA TYR A 53 2.70 0.46 -13.44
C TYR A 53 2.42 1.82 -12.82
N ALA A 54 3.44 2.47 -12.26
CA ALA A 54 3.30 3.82 -11.70
C ALA A 54 3.00 4.86 -12.81
N PRO A 55 2.37 6.00 -12.49
CA PRO A 55 1.93 6.41 -11.16
C PRO A 55 0.60 5.80 -10.73
N PHE A 56 0.36 5.77 -9.41
CA PHE A 56 -0.87 5.26 -8.81
C PHE A 56 -1.70 6.40 -8.22
N ASP A 57 -2.99 6.39 -8.46
CA ASP A 57 -3.93 7.39 -7.90
C ASP A 57 -4.21 7.16 -6.42
N ARG A 58 -4.19 5.90 -6.01
CA ARG A 58 -4.46 5.48 -4.63
C ARG A 58 -3.48 4.39 -4.20
N ILE A 59 -2.91 4.56 -3.01
CA ILE A 59 -2.04 3.56 -2.39
C ILE A 59 -2.55 3.29 -0.98
N ILE A 60 -2.75 2.01 -0.65
CA ILE A 60 -3.08 1.56 0.70
C ILE A 60 -1.95 0.65 1.18
N VAL A 61 -1.34 1.01 2.31
CA VAL A 61 -0.36 0.18 3.00
C VAL A 61 -1.03 -0.43 4.22
N THR A 62 -0.96 -1.74 4.35
CA THR A 62 -1.67 -2.50 5.39
C THR A 62 -0.74 -3.06 6.47
N CYS A 63 0.52 -2.65 6.47
CA CYS A 63 1.54 -3.02 7.46
C CYS A 63 2.07 -1.77 8.16
N GLY A 64 2.47 -1.91 9.42
CA GLY A 64 3.08 -0.84 10.20
C GLY A 64 4.53 -0.60 9.81
N ILE A 65 4.93 0.64 9.67
CA ILE A 65 6.28 1.07 9.29
C ILE A 65 6.63 2.35 10.05
N ASP A 66 7.92 2.55 10.37
CA ASP A 66 8.37 3.72 11.14
C ASP A 66 8.53 4.99 10.29
N HIS A 67 8.55 4.86 8.98
CA HIS A 67 8.67 5.97 8.03
C HIS A 67 7.88 5.70 6.76
N ILE A 68 7.64 6.74 5.96
CA ILE A 68 6.97 6.62 4.67
C ILE A 68 8.00 6.19 3.62
N PRO A 69 7.81 5.04 2.93
CA PRO A 69 8.72 4.61 1.89
C PRO A 69 8.85 5.64 0.76
N PRO A 70 10.07 6.11 0.45
CA PRO A 70 10.27 7.14 -0.59
C PRO A 70 9.78 6.70 -1.98
N GLU A 71 9.91 5.41 -2.29
CA GLU A 71 9.45 4.87 -3.58
C GLU A 71 7.94 4.98 -3.74
N LEU A 72 7.18 4.72 -2.68
CA LEU A 72 5.72 4.86 -2.73
C LEU A 72 5.30 6.32 -2.93
N LEU A 73 6.04 7.28 -2.36
CA LEU A 73 5.79 8.70 -2.61
C LEU A 73 6.09 9.10 -4.05
N ARG A 74 7.15 8.55 -4.65
CA ARG A 74 7.47 8.78 -6.06
C ARG A 74 6.41 8.21 -6.99
N GLU A 75 5.91 7.01 -6.68
CA GLU A 75 4.91 6.31 -7.48
C GLU A 75 3.50 6.86 -7.30
N LEU A 76 3.25 7.67 -6.27
CA LEU A 76 1.97 8.33 -6.07
C LEU A 76 1.79 9.44 -7.12
N ALA A 77 0.65 9.40 -7.82
CA ALA A 77 0.31 10.40 -8.83
C ALA A 77 0.14 11.80 -8.23
N PRO A 78 0.31 12.87 -9.02
CA PRO A 78 -0.15 14.21 -8.61
C PRO A 78 -1.63 14.16 -8.17
N GLU A 79 -1.94 14.79 -7.04
CA GLU A 79 -3.26 14.72 -6.37
C GLU A 79 -3.66 13.31 -5.92
N GLY A 80 -2.72 12.36 -5.93
CA GLY A 80 -2.91 11.01 -5.42
C GLY A 80 -3.00 10.97 -3.90
N ILE A 81 -3.65 9.95 -3.38
CA ILE A 81 -3.86 9.75 -1.95
C ILE A 81 -3.25 8.42 -1.51
N MET A 82 -2.45 8.48 -0.45
CA MET A 82 -1.92 7.30 0.23
C MET A 82 -2.49 7.23 1.65
N VAL A 83 -2.87 6.02 2.08
CA VAL A 83 -3.18 5.73 3.48
C VAL A 83 -2.18 4.72 4.00
N ILE A 84 -1.50 5.07 5.09
CA ILE A 84 -0.38 4.30 5.61
C ILE A 84 -0.29 4.39 7.14
N PRO A 85 -0.11 3.25 7.85
CA PRO A 85 0.17 3.25 9.30
C PRO A 85 1.66 3.53 9.53
N VAL A 86 1.96 4.65 10.18
CA VAL A 86 3.35 5.08 10.46
C VAL A 86 3.56 5.24 11.96
N GLY A 87 4.65 4.71 12.45
CA GLY A 87 5.06 4.84 13.85
C GLY A 87 5.83 3.62 14.36
N PRO A 88 6.21 3.65 15.65
CA PRO A 88 6.97 2.57 16.27
C PRO A 88 6.14 1.28 16.34
N PRO A 89 6.79 0.11 16.55
CA PRO A 89 6.08 -1.17 16.69
C PRO A 89 5.03 -1.21 17.80
N SER A 90 5.15 -0.34 18.81
CA SER A 90 4.20 -0.22 19.91
C SER A 90 2.87 0.45 19.56
N GLY A 91 2.79 1.10 18.41
CA GLY A 91 1.57 1.76 17.96
C GLY A 91 1.82 2.71 16.80
N GLN A 92 0.96 2.66 15.80
CA GLN A 92 1.06 3.50 14.61
C GLN A 92 -0.04 4.55 14.57
N THR A 93 0.25 5.65 13.88
CA THR A 93 -0.71 6.65 13.44
C THR A 93 -1.14 6.32 12.01
N ILE A 94 -2.43 6.32 11.72
CA ILE A 94 -2.91 6.12 10.36
C ILE A 94 -2.92 7.47 9.65
N LEU A 95 -1.99 7.66 8.73
CA LEU A 95 -1.86 8.88 7.95
C LEU A 95 -2.58 8.78 6.61
N ARG A 96 -3.34 9.80 6.29
CA ARG A 96 -3.79 10.11 4.94
C ARG A 96 -2.83 11.16 4.36
N ILE A 97 -2.22 10.84 3.25
CA ILE A 97 -1.25 11.70 2.57
C ILE A 97 -1.79 12.06 1.20
N VAL A 98 -1.79 13.34 0.87
CA VAL A 98 -2.10 13.84 -0.47
C VAL A 98 -0.85 14.47 -1.06
N LYS A 99 -0.50 14.08 -2.27
CA LYS A 99 0.65 14.63 -3.01
C LYS A 99 0.19 15.74 -3.94
N HIS A 100 0.65 16.96 -3.68
CA HIS A 100 0.41 18.09 -4.55
C HIS A 100 1.67 18.40 -5.37
N VAL A 101 1.51 18.54 -6.67
CA VAL A 101 2.59 18.92 -7.59
C VAL A 101 2.22 20.24 -8.24
N SER A 102 3.05 21.26 -8.01
CA SER A 102 2.86 22.60 -8.57
C SER A 102 3.30 22.67 -10.04
N ALA A 103 2.90 23.72 -10.75
CA ALA A 103 3.26 23.94 -12.16
C ALA A 103 4.78 23.99 -12.40
N ASP A 104 5.57 24.41 -11.40
CA ASP A 104 7.04 24.44 -11.45
C ASP A 104 7.71 23.10 -11.11
N GLY A 105 6.89 22.06 -10.84
CA GLY A 105 7.37 20.73 -10.47
C GLY A 105 7.66 20.53 -8.99
N SER A 106 7.45 21.55 -8.13
CA SER A 106 7.61 21.38 -6.69
C SER A 106 6.54 20.46 -6.10
N VAL A 107 6.95 19.64 -5.13
CA VAL A 107 6.09 18.65 -4.48
C VAL A 107 5.82 19.05 -3.04
N THR A 108 4.57 19.06 -2.66
CA THR A 108 4.10 19.28 -1.28
C THR A 108 3.27 18.08 -0.84
N LEU A 109 3.46 17.66 0.40
CA LEU A 109 2.69 16.56 1.00
C LEU A 109 1.77 17.13 2.08
N GLU A 110 0.47 16.94 1.90
CA GLU A 110 -0.53 17.18 2.93
C GLU A 110 -0.65 15.90 3.77
N ARG A 111 -0.61 16.01 5.08
CA ARG A 111 -0.67 14.89 6.02
C ARG A 111 -1.77 15.10 7.04
N GLU A 112 -2.59 14.08 7.24
CA GLU A 112 -3.67 14.09 8.20
C GLU A 112 -3.69 12.76 8.96
N ASP A 113 -3.77 12.83 10.31
CA ASP A 113 -4.09 11.67 11.13
C ASP A 113 -5.59 11.41 11.04
N ILE A 114 -5.98 10.28 10.48
CA ILE A 114 -7.39 9.94 10.24
C ILE A 114 -7.98 9.02 11.31
N TYR A 115 -7.20 8.61 12.31
CA TYR A 115 -7.68 7.80 13.40
C TYR A 115 -7.69 8.56 14.72
N HIS A 116 -8.88 8.78 15.24
CA HIS A 116 -9.11 9.50 16.51
C HIS A 116 -9.68 8.60 17.61
N GLY A 117 -9.46 7.28 17.50
CA GLY A 117 -9.88 6.32 18.53
C GLY A 117 -9.07 6.43 19.82
N GLN A 118 -9.63 5.93 20.91
CA GLN A 118 -8.97 5.94 22.23
C GLN A 118 -7.95 4.82 22.41
N ASN A 119 -8.00 3.79 21.57
CA ASN A 119 -7.11 2.63 21.65
C ASN A 119 -5.92 2.77 20.71
N THR A 120 -4.75 2.32 21.16
CA THR A 120 -3.58 2.18 20.32
C THR A 120 -3.83 1.13 19.23
N ILE A 121 -3.56 1.46 17.98
CA ILE A 121 -3.61 0.52 16.86
C ILE A 121 -2.20 0.01 16.58
N VAL A 122 -2.08 -1.31 16.43
CA VAL A 122 -0.84 -1.98 16.06
C VAL A 122 -1.09 -2.82 14.82
N PHE A 123 -0.32 -2.55 13.78
CA PHE A 123 -0.33 -3.31 12.54
C PHE A 123 0.80 -4.36 12.52
N VAL A 124 0.64 -5.40 11.70
CA VAL A 124 1.72 -6.33 11.40
C VAL A 124 2.90 -5.54 10.83
N PRO A 125 4.14 -5.80 11.30
CA PRO A 125 5.31 -5.08 10.81
C PRO A 125 5.55 -5.27 9.32
N PHE A 126 6.01 -4.22 8.67
CA PHE A 126 6.45 -4.27 7.27
C PHE A 126 7.75 -5.08 7.18
N THR A 127 7.72 -6.17 6.40
CA THR A 127 8.82 -7.14 6.34
C THR A 127 9.46 -7.17 4.95
N SER A 128 10.77 -7.32 4.89
CA SER A 128 11.53 -7.53 3.65
C SER A 128 11.64 -9.02 3.29
N LYS A 129 12.11 -9.31 2.07
CA LYS A 129 12.44 -10.68 1.64
C LYS A 129 13.49 -11.37 2.52
N SER A 130 14.36 -10.60 3.15
CA SER A 130 15.36 -11.13 4.11
C SER A 130 14.81 -11.37 5.50
N GLY A 131 13.52 -11.08 5.74
CA GLY A 131 12.90 -11.15 7.05
C GLY A 131 13.18 -9.95 7.97
N LEU A 132 13.91 -8.95 7.49
CA LEU A 132 14.16 -7.71 8.24
C LEU A 132 12.89 -6.84 8.24
N HIS A 133 12.57 -6.28 9.37
CA HIS A 133 11.52 -5.28 9.48
C HIS A 133 11.96 -3.95 8.85
N ALA A 134 11.01 -3.10 8.52
CA ALA A 134 11.32 -1.83 7.85
C ALA A 134 12.15 -0.88 8.72
N GLU A 135 11.97 -0.93 10.03
CA GLU A 135 12.75 -0.16 11.00
C GLU A 135 14.23 -0.55 11.05
N ASP A 136 14.60 -1.72 10.53
CA ASP A 136 15.98 -2.22 10.47
C ASP A 136 16.71 -1.80 9.17
N ARG A 137 16.05 -1.02 8.32
CA ARG A 137 16.57 -0.63 6.99
C ARG A 137 17.31 0.70 6.99
#